data_a111b51887ab7bdb59823b629053d933
#
_entry.id   a111b51887ab7bdb59823b629053d933
#
_cell.length_a   1.000
_cell.length_b   1.000
_cell.length_c   1.000
_cell.angle_alpha   90.00
_cell.angle_beta   90.00
_cell.angle_gamma   90.00
#
_symmetry.space_group_name_H-M   'P 1'
#
loop_
_entity.id
_entity.type
_entity.pdbx_description
1 polymer ?
#
loop_
_entity_poly.entity_id
_entity_poly.type
_entity_poly.pdbx_seq_one_letter_code
_entity_poly.pdbx_strand_id
1 'polypeptide(L)'
;MKLSTKIYLVLYIVTMIPAIVLGKYVIEGITPTGTGFSFNFNGLGIAGLVLIAVSNIFGTILYFRFLKMQKLSRMIFFATAPLTAIYGVGMFIIAGINNFSGQTAATMQVLLNVTNKNTYNTLLWGVLLTLVYFVALFVIFSYICRPVQKLEKIAQRLGDGVIREDKFEIGNSKQFKNIENSLEKINFNYKEKENIVRQTDLEAQKFIPRQFLKFLGKTSISDLELGNQVQKRATTLFCDIVSSSSVSTTLSLEENFNFINSYLNVVSPLIRKHGGFVDKYLGDGILAVFPRPEQAIECATHICRAIEVKNKSHSSFPNVDARISIHTGEVIFGIVGEEARKSPTIISDVVNLASKMEDINKMMGTKVIFSKDSLNEIPTKYQFAYRYIGSISVENAETTSLFESLEIYPKKKRDKLVHLKSNFEEGVRNFNEHEYEKAKTCFKQVLSYVSDDKASYVYYNHACDRLENN
;
A
#
# COMPACT_ATOMS: atom_id res chain seq x y z
N MET A 1 24.43 24.51 8.61
CA MET A 1 25.35 25.37 9.41
C MET A 1 24.54 26.46 10.06
N LYS A 2 24.63 26.63 11.42
CA LYS A 2 23.86 27.66 12.13
C LYS A 2 24.26 29.06 11.60
N LEU A 3 23.33 30.00 11.53
CA LEU A 3 23.54 31.37 11.02
C LEU A 3 24.79 32.02 11.65
N SER A 4 24.96 31.84 12.97
CA SER A 4 26.12 32.36 13.71
C SER A 4 27.46 31.81 13.20
N THR A 5 27.53 30.53 12.74
CA THR A 5 28.77 29.95 12.19
C THR A 5 29.10 30.51 10.81
N LYS A 6 28.07 30.84 10.00
CA LYS A 6 28.27 31.52 8.72
C LYS A 6 28.83 32.94 8.92
N ILE A 7 28.33 33.66 9.92
CA ILE A 7 28.82 35.01 10.26
C ILE A 7 30.28 34.96 10.67
N TYR A 8 30.71 34.03 11.54
CA TYR A 8 32.12 33.90 11.94
C TYR A 8 33.02 33.48 10.76
N LEU A 9 32.56 32.65 9.84
CA LEU A 9 33.32 32.29 8.64
C LEU A 9 33.54 33.52 7.74
N VAL A 10 32.53 34.35 7.54
CA VAL A 10 32.66 35.60 6.77
C VAL A 10 33.63 36.55 7.47
N LEU A 11 33.50 36.75 8.77
CA LEU A 11 34.41 37.61 9.54
C LEU A 11 35.85 37.10 9.50
N TYR A 12 36.09 35.78 9.58
CA TYR A 12 37.41 35.20 9.41
C TYR A 12 38.03 35.51 8.04
N ILE A 13 37.24 35.30 6.94
CA ILE A 13 37.73 35.56 5.59
C ILE A 13 38.00 37.05 5.38
N VAL A 14 37.08 37.92 5.84
CA VAL A 14 37.20 39.39 5.71
C VAL A 14 38.44 39.93 6.46
N THR A 15 38.81 39.35 7.60
CA THR A 15 40.01 39.78 8.37
C THR A 15 41.28 39.13 7.87
N MET A 16 41.22 37.88 7.36
CA MET A 16 42.38 37.14 6.88
C MET A 16 43.00 37.76 5.61
N ILE A 17 42.18 38.20 4.65
CA ILE A 17 42.68 38.76 3.39
C ILE A 17 43.50 40.05 3.64
N PRO A 18 42.98 41.07 4.35
CA PRO A 18 43.77 42.25 4.69
C PRO A 18 45.00 41.93 5.56
N ALA A 19 44.91 40.96 6.49
CA ALA A 19 46.02 40.53 7.31
C ALA A 19 47.21 39.99 6.46
N ILE A 20 46.92 39.23 5.41
CA ILE A 20 47.91 38.74 4.46
C ILE A 20 48.55 39.90 3.69
N VAL A 21 47.73 40.83 3.16
CA VAL A 21 48.22 42.00 2.39
C VAL A 21 49.09 42.90 3.24
N LEU A 22 48.71 43.17 4.49
CA LEU A 22 49.46 44.02 5.42
C LEU A 22 50.63 43.28 6.10
N GLY A 23 50.68 41.96 5.99
CA GLY A 23 51.80 41.14 6.50
C GLY A 23 53.17 41.57 5.96
N LYS A 24 53.21 42.14 4.73
CA LYS A 24 54.42 42.74 4.16
C LYS A 24 54.96 43.85 5.05
N TYR A 25 54.12 44.73 5.55
CA TYR A 25 54.56 45.87 6.40
C TYR A 25 54.95 45.41 7.80
N VAL A 26 54.46 44.29 8.28
CA VAL A 26 54.95 43.64 9.51
C VAL A 26 56.34 43.10 9.32
N ILE A 27 56.62 42.48 8.18
CA ILE A 27 57.96 41.93 7.86
C ILE A 27 58.99 43.06 7.68
N GLU A 28 58.63 44.14 7.00
CA GLU A 28 59.45 45.32 6.80
C GLU A 28 59.83 46.00 8.14
N GLY A 29 59.01 45.89 9.17
CA GLY A 29 59.30 46.42 10.51
C GLY A 29 60.24 45.55 11.33
N ILE A 30 60.58 44.36 10.87
CA ILE A 30 61.51 43.44 11.53
C ILE A 30 62.90 43.57 10.84
N THR A 31 63.82 44.20 11.47
CA THR A 31 65.19 44.35 10.93
C THR A 31 66.25 43.57 11.74
N PRO A 32 67.12 42.79 11.07
CA PRO A 32 68.18 42.08 11.77
C PRO A 32 69.25 43.04 12.31
N THR A 33 69.65 42.80 13.54
CA THR A 33 70.75 43.47 14.18
C THR A 33 71.89 42.48 14.43
N GLY A 34 73.07 42.91 14.61
CA GLY A 34 74.26 42.04 14.80
C GLY A 34 74.14 41.00 15.93
N THR A 35 73.21 41.16 16.84
CA THR A 35 72.94 40.26 17.99
C THR A 35 71.53 39.78 18.11
N GLY A 36 70.61 40.09 17.12
CA GLY A 36 69.18 39.73 17.15
C GLY A 36 68.36 40.49 16.14
N PHE A 37 67.12 40.78 16.48
CA PHE A 37 66.16 41.52 15.62
C PHE A 37 65.68 42.79 16.32
N SER A 38 65.65 43.91 15.61
CA SER A 38 64.92 45.09 16.05
C SER A 38 63.53 45.15 15.44
N PHE A 39 62.57 45.65 16.19
CA PHE A 39 61.18 45.76 15.79
C PHE A 39 60.82 47.25 15.67
N ASN A 40 60.68 47.76 14.44
CA ASN A 40 60.24 49.12 14.19
C ASN A 40 59.07 49.10 13.20
N PHE A 41 57.86 49.12 13.71
CA PHE A 41 56.61 48.99 12.90
C PHE A 41 56.11 50.39 12.58
N ASN A 42 55.90 50.68 11.28
CA ASN A 42 55.09 51.80 10.82
C ASN A 42 53.61 51.58 11.07
N GLY A 43 52.77 52.60 10.86
CA GLY A 43 51.29 52.47 11.09
C GLY A 43 50.60 51.33 10.34
N LEU A 44 51.11 50.96 9.14
CA LEU A 44 50.58 49.84 8.34
C LEU A 44 51.07 48.49 8.92
N GLY A 45 52.27 48.45 9.45
CA GLY A 45 52.76 47.21 10.14
C GLY A 45 52.00 46.94 11.43
N ILE A 46 51.69 47.98 12.22
CA ILE A 46 50.86 47.84 13.41
C ILE A 46 49.43 47.37 13.02
N ALA A 47 48.82 47.97 11.98
CA ALA A 47 47.53 47.54 11.49
C ALA A 47 47.55 46.07 11.02
N GLY A 48 48.62 45.61 10.36
CA GLY A 48 48.82 44.24 9.94
C GLY A 48 48.87 43.28 11.14
N LEU A 49 49.64 43.62 12.21
CA LEU A 49 49.71 42.82 13.44
C LEU A 49 48.31 42.70 14.11
N VAL A 50 47.57 43.80 14.20
CA VAL A 50 46.23 43.78 14.78
C VAL A 50 45.31 42.90 13.96
N LEU A 51 45.32 42.97 12.63
CA LEU A 51 44.49 42.14 11.76
C LEU A 51 44.85 40.66 11.82
N ILE A 52 46.14 40.34 11.93
CA ILE A 52 46.62 38.96 12.15
C ILE A 52 46.07 38.43 13.48
N ALA A 53 46.18 39.22 14.55
CA ALA A 53 45.67 38.83 15.86
C ALA A 53 44.13 38.61 15.85
N VAL A 54 43.38 39.56 15.26
CA VAL A 54 41.94 39.46 15.12
C VAL A 54 41.51 38.25 14.26
N SER A 55 42.19 38.01 13.14
CA SER A 55 41.94 36.86 12.29
C SER A 55 42.19 35.53 13.04
N ASN A 56 43.26 35.45 13.84
CA ASN A 56 43.53 34.26 14.66
C ASN A 56 42.47 34.04 15.74
N ILE A 57 41.96 35.11 16.36
CA ILE A 57 40.82 35.02 17.31
C ILE A 57 39.58 34.45 16.62
N PHE A 58 39.20 35.00 15.46
CA PHE A 58 38.05 34.47 14.71
C PHE A 58 38.25 33.04 14.23
N GLY A 59 39.44 32.69 13.78
CA GLY A 59 39.84 31.36 13.40
C GLY A 59 39.76 30.39 14.58
N THR A 60 40.20 30.80 15.77
CA THR A 60 40.11 30.01 17.00
C THR A 60 38.65 29.76 17.43
N ILE A 61 37.82 30.80 17.38
CA ILE A 61 36.36 30.68 17.67
C ILE A 61 35.71 29.75 16.67
N LEU A 62 36.02 29.86 15.39
CA LEU A 62 35.53 28.99 14.35
C LEU A 62 35.98 27.55 14.61
N TYR A 63 37.23 27.32 14.98
CA TYR A 63 37.80 26.02 15.34
C TYR A 63 37.01 25.36 16.49
N PHE A 64 36.78 26.05 17.61
CA PHE A 64 36.01 25.52 18.72
C PHE A 64 34.54 25.27 18.37
N ARG A 65 33.94 26.06 17.49
CA ARG A 65 32.61 25.80 16.97
C ARG A 65 32.58 24.59 16.05
N PHE A 66 33.56 24.38 15.20
CA PHE A 66 33.72 23.19 14.36
C PHE A 66 33.96 21.93 15.19
N LEU A 67 34.67 22.02 16.31
CA LEU A 67 34.84 20.89 17.24
C LEU A 67 33.52 20.41 17.86
N LYS A 68 32.51 21.27 17.97
CA LYS A 68 31.14 20.92 18.41
C LYS A 68 30.26 20.38 17.29
N MET A 69 30.71 20.44 16.05
CA MET A 69 29.96 19.91 14.90
C MET A 69 30.26 18.42 14.68
N GLN A 70 29.46 17.76 13.83
CA GLN A 70 29.56 16.34 13.53
C GLN A 70 30.96 15.92 13.09
N LYS A 71 31.35 14.66 13.35
CA LYS A 71 32.70 14.08 13.08
C LYS A 71 33.27 14.42 11.69
N LEU A 72 32.43 14.53 10.67
CA LEU A 72 32.82 14.84 9.30
C LEU A 72 33.36 16.25 9.10
N SER A 73 32.71 17.27 9.68
CA SER A 73 33.17 18.67 9.62
C SER A 73 34.53 18.83 10.30
N ARG A 74 34.81 18.03 11.34
CA ARG A 74 36.13 17.95 11.98
C ARG A 74 37.18 17.38 11.05
N MET A 75 36.86 16.30 10.33
CA MET A 75 37.77 15.64 9.39
C MET A 75 38.17 16.56 8.24
N ILE A 76 37.24 17.32 7.68
CA ILE A 76 37.47 18.34 6.64
C ILE A 76 38.36 19.45 7.20
N PHE A 77 38.10 19.92 8.41
CA PHE A 77 38.89 20.96 9.06
C PHE A 77 40.34 20.51 9.29
N PHE A 78 40.56 19.31 9.86
CA PHE A 78 41.90 18.77 10.07
C PHE A 78 42.65 18.49 8.78
N ALA A 79 41.98 18.23 7.67
CA ALA A 79 42.61 18.06 6.36
C ALA A 79 43.02 19.41 5.73
N THR A 80 42.29 20.50 5.99
CA THR A 80 42.54 21.81 5.40
C THR A 80 43.42 22.73 6.27
N ALA A 81 43.36 22.63 7.60
CA ALA A 81 44.10 23.48 8.52
C ALA A 81 45.62 23.38 8.33
N PRO A 82 46.26 22.21 8.15
CA PRO A 82 47.70 22.12 7.85
C PRO A 82 48.06 22.80 6.54
N LEU A 83 47.21 22.68 5.50
CA LEU A 83 47.45 23.31 4.21
C LEU A 83 47.43 24.84 4.28
N THR A 84 46.50 25.42 5.07
CA THR A 84 46.44 26.87 5.29
C THR A 84 47.65 27.36 6.09
N ALA A 85 48.13 26.57 7.08
CA ALA A 85 49.30 26.90 7.84
C ALA A 85 50.58 26.85 6.97
N ILE A 86 50.77 25.80 6.17
CA ILE A 86 51.88 25.64 5.23
C ILE A 86 51.90 26.79 4.21
N TYR A 87 50.72 27.15 3.67
CA TYR A 87 50.58 28.28 2.76
C TYR A 87 50.99 29.59 3.41
N GLY A 88 50.54 29.87 4.62
CA GLY A 88 50.89 31.08 5.37
C GLY A 88 52.37 31.17 5.68
N VAL A 89 53.00 30.08 6.17
CA VAL A 89 54.43 30.00 6.45
C VAL A 89 55.26 30.12 5.16
N GLY A 90 54.82 29.48 4.06
CA GLY A 90 55.46 29.55 2.76
C GLY A 90 55.52 31.00 2.23
N MET A 91 54.38 31.71 2.31
CA MET A 91 54.30 33.13 1.91
C MET A 91 55.22 34.02 2.79
N PHE A 92 55.26 33.74 4.08
CA PHE A 92 56.14 34.45 5.02
C PHE A 92 57.67 34.25 4.72
N ILE A 93 58.05 33.00 4.45
CA ILE A 93 59.42 32.67 4.09
C ILE A 93 59.84 33.37 2.78
N ILE A 94 58.95 33.30 1.73
CA ILE A 94 59.25 33.94 0.44
C ILE A 94 59.42 35.45 0.58
N ALA A 95 58.55 36.11 1.34
CA ALA A 95 58.59 37.52 1.59
C ALA A 95 59.92 37.88 2.40
N GLY A 96 60.31 37.04 3.36
CA GLY A 96 61.50 37.19 4.14
C GLY A 96 62.78 37.08 3.29
N ILE A 97 62.90 36.05 2.44
CA ILE A 97 64.03 35.82 1.56
C ILE A 97 64.21 37.02 0.60
N ASN A 98 63.10 37.52 0.03
CA ASN A 98 63.17 38.64 -0.91
C ASN A 98 63.60 39.96 -0.22
N ASN A 99 63.19 40.20 1.02
CA ASN A 99 63.64 41.35 1.78
C ASN A 99 65.16 41.27 2.13
N PHE A 100 65.67 40.10 2.44
CA PHE A 100 67.15 39.92 2.75
C PHE A 100 68.04 40.18 1.54
N SER A 101 67.58 39.76 0.31
CA SER A 101 68.40 39.96 -0.90
C SER A 101 68.44 41.43 -1.37
N GLY A 102 67.58 42.29 -0.89
CA GLY A 102 67.53 43.72 -1.22
C GLY A 102 68.50 44.60 -0.46
N GLN A 103 69.04 44.12 0.66
CA GLN A 103 69.94 44.93 1.53
C GLN A 103 71.44 44.96 1.12
N THR A 104 71.86 44.19 0.11
CA THR A 104 73.27 44.02 -0.29
C THR A 104 73.65 44.85 -1.53
N ALA A 105 72.78 45.71 -2.07
CA ALA A 105 73.05 46.45 -3.30
C ALA A 105 73.60 47.88 -3.02
N ALA A 106 74.80 48.16 -3.49
CA ALA A 106 75.58 49.40 -3.18
C ALA A 106 75.22 50.62 -4.07
N THR A 107 74.38 50.53 -5.06
CA THR A 107 73.99 51.64 -5.95
C THR A 107 72.52 51.75 -6.21
N MET A 108 72.01 52.99 -6.33
CA MET A 108 70.55 53.28 -6.48
C MET A 108 69.89 52.55 -7.66
N GLN A 109 70.59 52.36 -8.78
CA GLN A 109 70.11 51.71 -9.99
C GLN A 109 70.09 50.19 -9.84
N VAL A 110 71.04 49.63 -9.13
CA VAL A 110 71.10 48.19 -8.76
C VAL A 110 69.99 47.90 -7.73
N LEU A 111 69.74 48.82 -6.79
CA LEU A 111 68.67 48.72 -5.79
C LEU A 111 67.30 48.68 -6.44
N LEU A 112 66.98 49.52 -7.43
CA LEU A 112 65.76 49.54 -8.17
C LEU A 112 65.53 48.28 -8.99
N ASN A 113 66.55 47.75 -9.66
CA ASN A 113 66.50 46.53 -10.42
C ASN A 113 66.33 45.28 -9.52
N VAL A 114 67.03 45.27 -8.37
CA VAL A 114 66.89 44.17 -7.39
C VAL A 114 65.52 44.18 -6.70
N THR A 115 65.01 45.37 -6.33
CA THR A 115 63.64 45.47 -5.75
C THR A 115 62.61 45.09 -6.73
N ASN A 116 62.64 45.47 -7.99
CA ASN A 116 61.68 45.06 -9.01
C ASN A 116 61.73 43.54 -9.28
N LYS A 117 62.98 42.97 -9.37
CA LYS A 117 63.13 41.52 -9.57
C LYS A 117 62.62 40.70 -8.37
N ASN A 118 62.88 41.20 -7.15
CA ASN A 118 62.45 40.56 -5.92
C ASN A 118 60.91 40.65 -5.77
N THR A 119 60.34 41.79 -6.09
CA THR A 119 58.88 41.97 -6.10
C THR A 119 58.19 41.01 -7.12
N TYR A 120 58.74 40.89 -8.33
CA TYR A 120 58.28 39.98 -9.35
C TYR A 120 58.36 38.51 -8.90
N ASN A 121 59.48 38.08 -8.32
CA ASN A 121 59.66 36.75 -7.79
C ASN A 121 58.67 36.44 -6.65
N THR A 122 58.45 37.39 -5.74
CA THR A 122 57.47 37.23 -4.63
C THR A 122 56.08 37.04 -5.17
N LEU A 123 55.66 37.82 -6.17
CA LEU A 123 54.37 37.69 -6.84
C LEU A 123 54.25 36.33 -7.55
N LEU A 124 55.28 35.94 -8.30
CA LEU A 124 55.28 34.65 -9.04
C LEU A 124 55.10 33.45 -8.11
N TRP A 125 55.91 33.40 -7.03
CA TRP A 125 55.84 32.32 -6.04
C TRP A 125 54.54 32.36 -5.23
N GLY A 126 54.01 33.55 -4.96
CA GLY A 126 52.70 33.73 -4.31
C GLY A 126 51.56 33.17 -5.15
N VAL A 127 51.57 33.48 -6.46
CA VAL A 127 50.56 32.93 -7.38
C VAL A 127 50.68 31.41 -7.48
N LEU A 128 51.89 30.88 -7.62
CA LEU A 128 52.09 29.43 -7.71
C LEU A 128 51.59 28.70 -6.45
N LEU A 129 51.94 29.22 -5.27
CA LEU A 129 51.53 28.65 -3.97
C LEU A 129 49.99 28.69 -3.81
N THR A 130 49.35 29.78 -4.26
CA THR A 130 47.90 29.94 -4.26
C THR A 130 47.25 28.91 -5.17
N LEU A 131 47.81 28.66 -6.36
CA LEU A 131 47.32 27.68 -7.31
C LEU A 131 47.39 26.25 -6.74
N VAL A 132 48.56 25.89 -6.13
CA VAL A 132 48.75 24.60 -5.46
C VAL A 132 47.72 24.42 -4.32
N TYR A 133 47.48 25.46 -3.53
CA TYR A 133 46.50 25.46 -2.45
C TYR A 133 45.07 25.16 -2.97
N PHE A 134 44.64 25.85 -4.03
CA PHE A 134 43.33 25.63 -4.61
C PHE A 134 43.16 24.21 -5.24
N VAL A 135 44.24 23.70 -5.88
CA VAL A 135 44.24 22.33 -6.39
C VAL A 135 44.08 21.31 -5.25
N ALA A 136 44.81 21.51 -4.14
CA ALA A 136 44.71 20.66 -2.98
C ALA A 136 43.32 20.70 -2.34
N LEU A 137 42.71 21.90 -2.22
CA LEU A 137 41.33 22.03 -1.75
C LEU A 137 40.32 21.34 -2.68
N PHE A 138 40.50 21.46 -4.00
CA PHE A 138 39.63 20.79 -4.98
C PHE A 138 39.71 19.27 -4.87
N VAL A 139 40.92 18.71 -4.66
CA VAL A 139 41.12 17.29 -4.42
C VAL A 139 40.40 16.83 -3.15
N ILE A 140 40.59 17.54 -2.03
CA ILE A 140 39.93 17.23 -0.76
C ILE A 140 38.42 17.28 -0.90
N PHE A 141 37.89 18.33 -1.56
CA PHE A 141 36.45 18.47 -1.81
C PHE A 141 35.91 17.29 -2.64
N SER A 142 36.62 16.91 -3.70
CA SER A 142 36.20 15.82 -4.56
C SER A 142 36.23 14.45 -3.85
N TYR A 143 37.23 14.22 -3.01
CA TYR A 143 37.44 12.94 -2.32
C TYR A 143 36.54 12.75 -1.10
N ILE A 144 36.15 13.82 -0.41
CA ILE A 144 35.41 13.74 0.86
C ILE A 144 33.99 14.29 0.72
N CYS A 145 33.83 15.50 0.18
CA CYS A 145 32.51 16.16 0.19
C CYS A 145 31.52 15.57 -0.79
N ARG A 146 31.96 15.20 -1.99
CA ARG A 146 31.04 14.58 -2.99
C ARG A 146 30.50 13.23 -2.53
N PRO A 147 31.30 12.27 -2.05
CA PRO A 147 30.79 11.00 -1.52
C PRO A 147 29.81 11.17 -0.38
N VAL A 148 30.07 12.15 0.51
CA VAL A 148 29.17 12.39 1.65
C VAL A 148 27.82 12.97 1.24
N GLN A 149 27.79 13.87 0.26
CA GLN A 149 26.51 14.38 -0.29
C GLN A 149 25.71 13.26 -0.96
N LYS A 150 26.40 12.31 -1.63
CA LYS A 150 25.74 11.12 -2.17
C LYS A 150 25.14 10.27 -1.05
N LEU A 151 25.91 10.04 0.03
CA LEU A 151 25.45 9.28 1.20
C LEU A 151 24.21 9.91 1.84
N GLU A 152 24.19 11.23 2.02
CA GLU A 152 23.05 11.97 2.57
C GLU A 152 21.79 11.74 1.72
N LYS A 153 21.91 11.88 0.40
CA LYS A 153 20.79 11.64 -0.53
C LYS A 153 20.29 10.19 -0.49
N ILE A 154 21.20 9.22 -0.40
CA ILE A 154 20.84 7.80 -0.29
C ILE A 154 20.12 7.55 1.04
N ALA A 155 20.65 8.09 2.14
CA ALA A 155 20.04 7.94 3.45
C ALA A 155 18.66 8.57 3.55
N GLN A 156 18.44 9.74 2.92
CA GLN A 156 17.12 10.36 2.82
C GLN A 156 16.14 9.48 2.03
N ARG A 157 16.55 8.98 0.85
CA ARG A 157 15.73 8.08 0.03
C ARG A 157 15.36 6.77 0.75
N LEU A 158 16.31 6.23 1.55
CA LEU A 158 16.05 5.07 2.42
C LEU A 158 14.99 5.40 3.49
N GLY A 159 15.08 6.58 4.09
CA GLY A 159 14.09 7.04 5.06
C GLY A 159 12.70 7.24 4.46
N ASP A 160 12.63 7.68 3.21
CA ASP A 160 11.38 7.91 2.47
C ASP A 160 10.81 6.62 1.84
N GLY A 161 11.48 5.47 1.98
CA GLY A 161 11.05 4.19 1.39
C GLY A 161 11.13 4.12 -0.15
N VAL A 162 11.85 5.04 -0.80
CA VAL A 162 11.88 5.20 -2.27
C VAL A 162 13.16 4.64 -2.90
N ILE A 163 13.72 3.54 -2.42
CA ILE A 163 14.92 2.99 -3.04
C ILE A 163 14.60 1.81 -3.95
N ARG A 164 14.90 1.99 -5.24
CA ARG A 164 14.82 0.95 -6.28
C ARG A 164 16.19 0.39 -6.69
N GLU A 165 17.27 1.04 -6.30
CA GLU A 165 18.64 0.67 -6.69
C GLU A 165 19.16 -0.48 -5.82
N ASP A 166 19.78 -1.48 -6.44
CA ASP A 166 20.36 -2.63 -5.74
C ASP A 166 21.82 -2.42 -5.35
N LYS A 167 22.47 -1.43 -5.95
CA LYS A 167 23.87 -1.06 -5.68
C LYS A 167 24.03 0.43 -5.45
N PHE A 168 24.88 0.78 -4.51
CA PHE A 168 25.21 2.16 -4.18
C PHE A 168 26.67 2.44 -4.49
N GLU A 169 26.93 3.47 -5.29
CA GLU A 169 28.30 3.95 -5.58
C GLU A 169 28.53 5.29 -4.86
N ILE A 170 29.14 5.25 -3.69
CA ILE A 170 29.41 6.44 -2.85
C ILE A 170 30.82 6.96 -3.12
N GLY A 171 31.83 6.09 -3.02
CA GLY A 171 33.22 6.48 -3.22
C GLY A 171 34.23 5.32 -3.15
N ASN A 172 35.47 5.59 -3.51
CA ASN A 172 36.49 4.54 -3.72
C ASN A 172 37.25 4.13 -2.45
N SER A 173 37.08 4.82 -1.32
CA SER A 173 37.81 4.46 -0.09
C SER A 173 37.21 3.20 0.56
N LYS A 174 38.02 2.43 1.27
CA LYS A 174 37.62 1.23 2.01
C LYS A 174 36.44 1.52 2.97
N GLN A 175 36.43 2.71 3.58
CA GLN A 175 35.35 3.11 4.50
C GLN A 175 34.04 3.35 3.78
N PHE A 176 34.06 4.00 2.60
CA PHE A 176 32.84 4.17 1.79
C PHE A 176 32.31 2.85 1.24
N LYS A 177 33.17 1.92 0.82
CA LYS A 177 32.77 0.56 0.43
C LYS A 177 32.12 -0.22 1.57
N ASN A 178 32.62 -0.08 2.80
CA ASN A 178 31.96 -0.69 3.96
C ASN A 178 30.57 -0.11 4.21
N ILE A 179 30.41 1.20 4.01
CA ILE A 179 29.09 1.86 4.13
C ILE A 179 28.16 1.42 2.99
N GLU A 180 28.65 1.34 1.75
CA GLU A 180 27.93 0.80 0.59
C GLU A 180 27.37 -0.58 0.89
N ASN A 181 28.21 -1.52 1.30
CA ASN A 181 27.80 -2.89 1.66
C ASN A 181 26.78 -2.91 2.81
N SER A 182 26.93 -2.03 3.79
CA SER A 182 25.95 -1.93 4.90
C SER A 182 24.60 -1.40 4.44
N LEU A 183 24.60 -0.40 3.57
CA LEU A 183 23.39 0.17 2.98
C LEU A 183 22.69 -0.82 2.04
N GLU A 184 23.45 -1.56 1.22
CA GLU A 184 22.92 -2.64 0.37
C GLU A 184 22.25 -3.72 1.22
N LYS A 185 22.88 -4.14 2.32
CA LYS A 185 22.31 -5.10 3.26
C LYS A 185 21.02 -4.58 3.92
N ILE A 186 21.01 -3.31 4.35
CA ILE A 186 19.79 -2.68 4.90
C ILE A 186 18.68 -2.64 3.86
N ASN A 187 18.99 -2.21 2.64
CA ASN A 187 18.03 -2.14 1.54
C ASN A 187 17.47 -3.53 1.17
N PHE A 188 18.35 -4.55 1.13
CA PHE A 188 17.92 -5.93 0.90
C PHE A 188 16.97 -6.42 1.99
N ASN A 189 17.32 -6.24 3.25
CA ASN A 189 16.48 -6.62 4.39
C ASN A 189 15.13 -5.87 4.39
N TYR A 190 15.14 -4.59 3.98
CA TYR A 190 13.91 -3.80 3.85
C TYR A 190 12.99 -4.36 2.77
N LYS A 191 13.54 -4.62 1.56
CA LYS A 191 12.79 -5.24 0.44
C LYS A 191 12.25 -6.63 0.81
N GLU A 192 13.05 -7.43 1.52
CA GLU A 192 12.62 -8.75 1.98
C GLU A 192 11.44 -8.64 2.96
N LYS A 193 11.54 -7.75 3.95
CA LYS A 193 10.43 -7.48 4.88
C LYS A 193 9.17 -6.96 4.18
N GLU A 194 9.31 -6.04 3.24
CA GLU A 194 8.19 -5.53 2.45
C GLU A 194 7.52 -6.67 1.66
N ASN A 195 8.30 -7.55 1.04
CA ASN A 195 7.77 -8.72 0.34
C ASN A 195 7.06 -9.69 1.29
N ILE A 196 7.63 -9.95 2.48
CA ILE A 196 6.99 -10.80 3.48
C ILE A 196 5.65 -10.20 3.92
N VAL A 197 5.62 -8.91 4.26
CA VAL A 197 4.38 -8.20 4.65
C VAL A 197 3.35 -8.29 3.52
N ARG A 198 3.76 -8.02 2.29
CA ARG A 198 2.88 -8.12 1.12
C ARG A 198 2.34 -9.53 0.90
N GLN A 199 3.19 -10.55 1.03
CA GLN A 199 2.77 -11.95 0.92
C GLN A 199 1.82 -12.33 2.07
N THR A 200 2.12 -11.93 3.29
CA THR A 200 1.26 -12.18 4.46
C THR A 200 -0.11 -11.52 4.27
N ASP A 201 -0.16 -10.28 3.76
CA ASP A 201 -1.42 -9.59 3.47
C ASP A 201 -2.21 -10.31 2.35
N LEU A 202 -1.55 -10.80 1.30
CA LEU A 202 -2.18 -11.58 0.24
C LEU A 202 -2.74 -12.92 0.75
N GLU A 203 -2.02 -13.61 1.63
CA GLU A 203 -2.51 -14.85 2.24
C GLU A 203 -3.69 -14.57 3.19
N ALA A 204 -3.60 -13.53 4.01
CA ALA A 204 -4.67 -13.13 4.91
C ALA A 204 -5.96 -12.72 4.15
N GLN A 205 -5.85 -12.20 2.94
CA GLN A 205 -7.00 -11.90 2.07
C GLN A 205 -7.75 -13.14 1.57
N LYS A 206 -7.17 -14.35 1.71
CA LYS A 206 -7.91 -15.59 1.47
C LYS A 206 -8.96 -15.87 2.55
N PHE A 207 -8.77 -15.32 3.74
CA PHE A 207 -9.69 -15.43 4.87
C PHE A 207 -10.62 -14.21 4.98
N ILE A 208 -10.16 -13.03 4.56
CA ILE A 208 -10.96 -11.81 4.58
C ILE A 208 -11.02 -11.24 3.15
N PRO A 209 -12.16 -11.36 2.45
CA PRO A 209 -12.27 -10.91 1.07
C PRO A 209 -12.01 -9.41 0.89
N ARG A 210 -11.30 -9.03 -0.17
CA ARG A 210 -11.05 -7.62 -0.50
C ARG A 210 -12.33 -6.79 -0.64
N GLN A 211 -13.40 -7.41 -1.13
CA GLN A 211 -14.68 -6.76 -1.27
C GLN A 211 -15.26 -6.35 0.10
N PHE A 212 -15.06 -7.19 1.12
CA PHE A 212 -15.47 -6.86 2.49
C PHE A 212 -14.71 -5.62 3.01
N LEU A 213 -13.37 -5.56 2.80
CA LEU A 213 -12.58 -4.38 3.15
C LEU A 213 -13.08 -3.11 2.45
N LYS A 214 -13.42 -3.21 1.15
CA LYS A 214 -13.99 -2.10 0.39
C LYS A 214 -15.34 -1.62 0.94
N PHE A 215 -16.19 -2.53 1.40
CA PHE A 215 -17.45 -2.17 2.04
C PHE A 215 -17.23 -1.38 3.33
N LEU A 216 -16.22 -1.73 4.13
CA LEU A 216 -15.81 -1.01 5.34
C LEU A 216 -15.00 0.28 5.04
N GLY A 217 -14.65 0.57 3.78
CA GLY A 217 -13.79 1.71 3.43
C GLY A 217 -12.34 1.54 3.88
N LYS A 218 -11.88 0.29 4.06
CA LYS A 218 -10.53 -0.07 4.50
C LYS A 218 -9.70 -0.60 3.32
N THR A 219 -8.38 -0.43 3.41
CA THR A 219 -7.44 -0.87 2.37
C THR A 219 -6.63 -2.09 2.77
N SER A 220 -6.38 -2.27 4.06
CA SER A 220 -5.63 -3.38 4.63
C SER A 220 -6.39 -4.07 5.75
N ILE A 221 -6.06 -5.35 5.98
CA ILE A 221 -6.57 -6.13 7.11
C ILE A 221 -6.06 -5.55 8.44
N SER A 222 -4.86 -4.98 8.46
CA SER A 222 -4.29 -4.30 9.63
C SER A 222 -5.13 -3.11 10.13
N ASP A 223 -5.97 -2.53 9.26
CA ASP A 223 -6.81 -1.39 9.59
C ASP A 223 -8.14 -1.80 10.27
N LEU A 224 -8.36 -3.12 10.45
CA LEU A 224 -9.59 -3.65 11.01
C LEU A 224 -9.54 -3.66 12.55
N GLU A 225 -10.46 -2.93 13.15
CA GLU A 225 -10.65 -2.84 14.60
C GLU A 225 -12.00 -3.42 15.00
N LEU A 226 -12.10 -3.92 16.24
CA LEU A 226 -13.36 -4.33 16.82
C LEU A 226 -14.35 -3.16 16.80
N GLY A 227 -15.60 -3.44 16.42
CA GLY A 227 -16.64 -2.43 16.32
C GLY A 227 -16.60 -1.58 15.05
N ASN A 228 -15.61 -1.75 14.17
CA ASN A 228 -15.71 -1.16 12.83
C ASN A 228 -16.96 -1.70 12.16
N GLN A 229 -17.86 -0.81 11.73
CA GLN A 229 -19.09 -1.19 11.07
C GLN A 229 -19.51 -0.16 10.03
N VAL A 230 -20.27 -0.63 9.04
CA VAL A 230 -20.90 0.22 8.04
C VAL A 230 -22.22 -0.40 7.61
N GLN A 231 -23.27 0.40 7.56
CA GLN A 231 -24.57 -0.01 7.03
C GLN A 231 -24.60 0.29 5.54
N LYS A 232 -24.97 -0.71 4.74
CA LYS A 232 -25.12 -0.58 3.29
C LYS A 232 -26.20 -1.51 2.78
N ARG A 233 -26.86 -1.09 1.72
CA ARG A 233 -27.78 -1.95 0.99
C ARG A 233 -27.00 -2.95 0.16
N ALA A 234 -27.33 -4.25 0.31
CA ALA A 234 -26.67 -5.36 -0.37
C ALA A 234 -27.63 -6.52 -0.59
N THR A 235 -27.24 -7.42 -1.46
CA THR A 235 -27.97 -8.65 -1.78
C THR A 235 -27.24 -9.83 -1.18
N THR A 236 -27.92 -10.59 -0.34
CA THR A 236 -27.44 -11.87 0.20
C THR A 236 -27.89 -13.02 -0.68
N LEU A 237 -27.02 -14.01 -0.82
CA LEU A 237 -27.28 -15.25 -1.54
C LEU A 237 -26.90 -16.40 -0.61
N PHE A 238 -27.88 -17.23 -0.25
CA PHE A 238 -27.65 -18.53 0.34
C PHE A 238 -27.63 -19.59 -0.75
N CYS A 239 -26.65 -20.46 -0.74
CA CYS A 239 -26.53 -21.57 -1.66
C CYS A 239 -26.23 -22.84 -0.87
N ASP A 240 -27.07 -23.83 -0.99
CA ASP A 240 -26.97 -25.11 -0.29
C ASP A 240 -27.01 -26.30 -1.26
N ILE A 241 -26.44 -27.42 -0.85
CA ILE A 241 -26.48 -28.67 -1.64
C ILE A 241 -27.74 -29.43 -1.32
N VAL A 242 -28.53 -29.72 -2.36
CA VAL A 242 -29.71 -30.55 -2.22
C VAL A 242 -29.33 -31.97 -1.78
N SER A 243 -29.93 -32.41 -0.68
CA SER A 243 -29.71 -33.76 -0.12
C SER A 243 -28.28 -34.04 0.37
N SER A 244 -27.53 -33.01 0.75
CA SER A 244 -26.18 -33.17 1.26
C SER A 244 -26.08 -34.13 2.45
N SER A 245 -27.04 -34.08 3.38
CA SER A 245 -27.10 -34.97 4.53
C SER A 245 -27.19 -36.44 4.12
N SER A 246 -27.97 -36.78 3.10
CA SER A 246 -28.07 -38.16 2.60
C SER A 246 -26.82 -38.60 1.84
N VAL A 247 -26.14 -37.67 1.15
CA VAL A 247 -24.84 -37.96 0.52
C VAL A 247 -23.77 -38.20 1.58
N SER A 248 -23.73 -37.35 2.61
CA SER A 248 -22.74 -37.45 3.70
C SER A 248 -22.83 -38.77 4.48
N THR A 249 -24.00 -39.37 4.59
CA THR A 249 -24.16 -40.66 5.26
C THR A 249 -23.58 -41.85 4.46
N THR A 250 -23.35 -41.70 3.17
CA THR A 250 -22.79 -42.71 2.28
C THR A 250 -21.28 -42.61 2.09
N LEU A 251 -20.67 -41.51 2.52
CA LEU A 251 -19.25 -41.22 2.38
C LEU A 251 -18.51 -41.32 3.69
N SER A 252 -17.24 -41.71 3.65
CA SER A 252 -16.33 -41.55 4.79
C SER A 252 -16.12 -40.06 5.13
N LEU A 253 -15.58 -39.77 6.31
CA LEU A 253 -15.30 -38.37 6.73
C LEU A 253 -14.37 -37.65 5.75
N GLU A 254 -13.35 -38.34 5.26
CA GLU A 254 -12.40 -37.75 4.29
C GLU A 254 -13.05 -37.55 2.92
N GLU A 255 -13.83 -38.52 2.43
CA GLU A 255 -14.56 -38.38 1.17
C GLU A 255 -15.59 -37.26 1.25
N ASN A 256 -16.31 -37.14 2.37
CA ASN A 256 -17.27 -36.08 2.58
C ASN A 256 -16.58 -34.65 2.57
N PHE A 257 -15.43 -34.55 3.24
CA PHE A 257 -14.63 -33.33 3.21
C PHE A 257 -14.18 -32.97 1.77
N ASN A 258 -13.68 -33.96 1.04
CA ASN A 258 -13.26 -33.79 -0.36
C ASN A 258 -14.45 -33.47 -1.29
N PHE A 259 -15.59 -34.08 -1.05
CA PHE A 259 -16.84 -33.81 -1.76
C PHE A 259 -17.27 -32.34 -1.59
N ILE A 260 -17.35 -31.85 -0.35
CA ILE A 260 -17.71 -30.45 -0.05
C ILE A 260 -16.72 -29.49 -0.74
N ASN A 261 -15.42 -29.72 -0.60
CA ASN A 261 -14.41 -28.91 -1.24
C ASN A 261 -14.52 -28.92 -2.78
N SER A 262 -14.87 -30.05 -3.37
CA SER A 262 -15.06 -30.18 -4.81
C SER A 262 -16.25 -29.34 -5.32
N TYR A 263 -17.29 -29.22 -4.50
CA TYR A 263 -18.45 -28.36 -4.76
C TYR A 263 -18.10 -26.87 -4.59
N LEU A 264 -17.48 -26.51 -3.47
CA LEU A 264 -17.07 -25.14 -3.17
C LEU A 264 -16.13 -24.58 -4.25
N ASN A 265 -15.25 -25.42 -4.81
CA ASN A 265 -14.35 -25.07 -5.91
C ASN A 265 -15.08 -24.77 -7.23
N VAL A 266 -16.31 -25.20 -7.41
CA VAL A 266 -17.16 -24.82 -8.55
C VAL A 266 -17.89 -23.52 -8.27
N VAL A 267 -18.50 -23.39 -7.08
CA VAL A 267 -19.42 -22.32 -6.75
C VAL A 267 -18.70 -21.00 -6.41
N SER A 268 -17.68 -21.06 -5.57
CA SER A 268 -17.00 -19.86 -5.06
C SER A 268 -16.34 -19.00 -6.16
N PRO A 269 -15.70 -19.56 -7.19
CA PRO A 269 -15.18 -18.77 -8.31
C PRO A 269 -16.27 -18.04 -9.10
N LEU A 270 -17.46 -18.64 -9.24
CA LEU A 270 -18.59 -18.02 -9.92
C LEU A 270 -19.12 -16.82 -9.14
N ILE A 271 -19.23 -16.93 -7.80
CA ILE A 271 -19.60 -15.81 -6.93
C ILE A 271 -18.66 -14.62 -7.16
N ARG A 272 -17.36 -14.85 -7.14
CA ARG A 272 -16.34 -13.80 -7.39
C ARG A 272 -16.42 -13.24 -8.80
N LYS A 273 -16.63 -14.08 -9.81
CA LYS A 273 -16.75 -13.67 -11.22
C LYS A 273 -17.92 -12.71 -11.44
N HIS A 274 -19.02 -12.90 -10.71
CA HIS A 274 -20.20 -12.03 -10.80
C HIS A 274 -20.16 -10.84 -9.82
N GLY A 275 -19.00 -10.52 -9.25
CA GLY A 275 -18.79 -9.34 -8.40
C GLY A 275 -19.21 -9.52 -6.95
N GLY A 276 -19.64 -10.72 -6.55
CA GLY A 276 -19.90 -11.07 -5.16
C GLY A 276 -18.65 -11.54 -4.42
N PHE A 277 -18.82 -11.79 -3.15
CA PHE A 277 -17.84 -12.48 -2.30
C PHE A 277 -18.53 -13.43 -1.33
N VAL A 278 -17.81 -14.46 -0.90
CA VAL A 278 -18.27 -15.37 0.14
C VAL A 278 -18.02 -14.73 1.50
N ASP A 279 -19.07 -14.58 2.30
CA ASP A 279 -18.96 -14.12 3.68
C ASP A 279 -18.52 -15.28 4.58
N LYS A 280 -19.19 -16.42 4.48
CA LYS A 280 -18.82 -17.63 5.20
C LYS A 280 -19.31 -18.89 4.53
N TYR A 281 -18.63 -19.99 4.84
CA TYR A 281 -19.08 -21.34 4.54
C TYR A 281 -19.81 -21.91 5.77
N LEU A 282 -20.96 -22.49 5.56
CA LEU A 282 -21.85 -23.03 6.60
C LEU A 282 -21.99 -24.57 6.42
N GLY A 283 -20.87 -25.28 6.60
CA GLY A 283 -20.78 -26.69 6.21
C GLY A 283 -20.73 -26.81 4.68
N ASP A 284 -21.78 -27.37 4.10
CA ASP A 284 -22.01 -27.47 2.66
C ASP A 284 -22.71 -26.22 2.07
N GLY A 285 -23.23 -25.37 2.93
CA GLY A 285 -23.86 -24.11 2.57
C GLY A 285 -22.88 -22.97 2.37
N ILE A 286 -23.26 -21.99 1.56
CA ILE A 286 -22.49 -20.78 1.29
C ILE A 286 -23.38 -19.56 1.54
N LEU A 287 -22.92 -18.63 2.37
CA LEU A 287 -23.46 -17.29 2.44
C LEU A 287 -22.56 -16.35 1.63
N ALA A 288 -23.13 -15.76 0.58
CA ALA A 288 -22.43 -14.81 -0.27
C ALA A 288 -23.16 -13.46 -0.32
N VAL A 289 -22.41 -12.42 -0.61
CA VAL A 289 -22.91 -11.04 -0.70
C VAL A 289 -22.59 -10.45 -2.07
N PHE A 290 -23.55 -9.75 -2.62
CA PHE A 290 -23.44 -9.05 -3.90
C PHE A 290 -23.84 -7.58 -3.74
N PRO A 291 -23.21 -6.68 -4.49
CA PRO A 291 -23.61 -5.27 -4.52
C PRO A 291 -25.01 -5.04 -5.10
N ARG A 292 -25.48 -5.92 -6.00
CA ARG A 292 -26.72 -5.77 -6.76
C ARG A 292 -27.43 -7.12 -6.99
N PRO A 293 -28.79 -7.15 -6.97
CA PRO A 293 -29.56 -8.39 -7.10
C PRO A 293 -29.43 -9.07 -8.45
N GLU A 294 -29.33 -8.33 -9.55
CA GLU A 294 -29.18 -8.95 -10.88
C GLU A 294 -27.90 -9.77 -11.00
N GLN A 295 -26.82 -9.34 -10.31
CA GLN A 295 -25.56 -10.09 -10.26
C GLN A 295 -25.72 -11.42 -9.51
N ALA A 296 -26.48 -11.40 -8.41
CA ALA A 296 -26.77 -12.60 -7.63
C ALA A 296 -27.62 -13.60 -8.41
N ILE A 297 -28.66 -13.13 -9.13
CA ILE A 297 -29.56 -13.99 -9.95
C ILE A 297 -28.78 -14.59 -11.13
N GLU A 298 -27.95 -13.80 -11.80
CA GLU A 298 -27.12 -14.30 -12.89
C GLU A 298 -26.11 -15.33 -12.37
N CYS A 299 -25.49 -15.04 -11.22
CA CYS A 299 -24.58 -15.98 -10.54
C CYS A 299 -25.31 -17.29 -10.22
N ALA A 300 -26.48 -17.24 -9.62
CA ALA A 300 -27.29 -18.41 -9.28
C ALA A 300 -27.58 -19.28 -10.51
N THR A 301 -27.95 -18.65 -11.64
CA THR A 301 -28.15 -19.33 -12.90
C THR A 301 -26.90 -20.06 -13.38
N HIS A 302 -25.75 -19.41 -13.30
CA HIS A 302 -24.48 -20.00 -13.71
C HIS A 302 -24.01 -21.11 -12.74
N ILE A 303 -24.29 -20.98 -11.43
CA ILE A 303 -24.01 -22.05 -10.45
C ILE A 303 -24.80 -23.30 -10.80
N CYS A 304 -26.11 -23.20 -11.01
CA CYS A 304 -26.93 -24.34 -11.36
C CYS A 304 -26.45 -25.04 -12.64
N ARG A 305 -26.10 -24.28 -13.68
CA ARG A 305 -25.55 -24.83 -14.93
C ARG A 305 -24.18 -25.48 -14.73
N ALA A 306 -23.30 -24.89 -13.93
CA ALA A 306 -21.96 -25.42 -13.67
C ALA A 306 -22.04 -26.76 -12.90
N ILE A 307 -22.96 -26.87 -11.94
CA ILE A 307 -23.20 -28.09 -11.20
C ILE A 307 -23.75 -29.18 -12.14
N GLU A 308 -24.70 -28.83 -13.04
CA GLU A 308 -25.20 -29.77 -14.04
C GLU A 308 -24.09 -30.29 -14.96
N VAL A 309 -23.18 -29.42 -15.40
CA VAL A 309 -21.99 -29.82 -16.20
C VAL A 309 -21.09 -30.73 -15.38
N LYS A 310 -20.82 -30.39 -14.11
CA LYS A 310 -20.02 -31.23 -13.22
C LYS A 310 -20.62 -32.63 -13.03
N ASN A 311 -21.92 -32.71 -12.82
CA ASN A 311 -22.64 -33.99 -12.68
C ASN A 311 -22.49 -34.88 -13.92
N LYS A 312 -22.38 -34.30 -15.11
CA LYS A 312 -22.16 -35.03 -16.38
C LYS A 312 -20.71 -35.45 -16.60
N SER A 313 -19.74 -34.93 -15.86
CA SER A 313 -18.30 -35.14 -16.09
C SER A 313 -17.73 -36.41 -15.44
N HIS A 314 -18.53 -37.38 -15.05
CA HIS A 314 -18.13 -38.68 -14.43
C HIS A 314 -17.23 -38.47 -13.19
N SER A 315 -17.65 -37.56 -12.29
CA SER A 315 -16.94 -37.35 -11.04
C SER A 315 -17.07 -38.59 -10.12
N SER A 316 -16.06 -38.82 -9.29
CA SER A 316 -16.10 -39.89 -8.25
C SER A 316 -17.15 -39.61 -7.17
N PHE A 317 -17.78 -38.43 -7.18
CA PHE A 317 -18.75 -38.02 -6.19
C PHE A 317 -20.19 -38.12 -6.71
N PRO A 318 -21.19 -38.25 -5.82
CA PRO A 318 -22.59 -38.31 -6.17
C PRO A 318 -23.05 -37.02 -6.89
N ASN A 319 -24.05 -37.19 -7.79
CA ASN A 319 -24.67 -36.05 -8.43
C ASN A 319 -25.47 -35.22 -7.41
N VAL A 320 -25.31 -33.92 -7.48
CA VAL A 320 -26.00 -32.98 -6.60
C VAL A 320 -26.66 -31.84 -7.38
N ASP A 321 -27.62 -31.21 -6.75
CA ASP A 321 -28.23 -29.96 -7.21
C ASP A 321 -27.94 -28.85 -6.19
N ALA A 322 -27.96 -27.59 -6.64
CA ALA A 322 -27.93 -26.43 -5.75
C ALA A 322 -29.33 -25.88 -5.51
N ARG A 323 -29.55 -25.42 -4.29
CA ARG A 323 -30.71 -24.61 -3.90
C ARG A 323 -30.20 -23.24 -3.48
N ILE A 324 -30.80 -22.21 -4.07
CA ILE A 324 -30.29 -20.82 -3.91
C ILE A 324 -31.46 -19.91 -3.54
N SER A 325 -31.24 -19.12 -2.48
CA SER A 325 -32.20 -18.12 -2.01
C SER A 325 -31.52 -16.74 -2.00
N ILE A 326 -32.22 -15.72 -2.53
CA ILE A 326 -31.66 -14.38 -2.74
C ILE A 326 -32.59 -13.34 -2.11
N HIS A 327 -32.03 -12.48 -1.24
CA HIS A 327 -32.76 -11.37 -0.66
C HIS A 327 -31.91 -10.12 -0.61
N THR A 328 -32.54 -8.95 -0.80
CA THR A 328 -31.86 -7.64 -0.83
C THR A 328 -32.42 -6.75 0.26
N GLY A 329 -31.55 -6.07 0.98
CA GLY A 329 -31.93 -5.11 2.02
C GLY A 329 -30.71 -4.45 2.68
N GLU A 330 -30.98 -3.75 3.79
CA GLU A 330 -29.95 -3.09 4.58
C GLU A 330 -29.15 -4.11 5.41
N VAL A 331 -27.85 -4.09 5.27
CA VAL A 331 -26.91 -5.00 5.91
C VAL A 331 -25.82 -4.21 6.63
N ILE A 332 -25.51 -4.62 7.85
CA ILE A 332 -24.35 -4.10 8.59
C ILE A 332 -23.17 -5.01 8.31
N PHE A 333 -22.14 -4.46 7.67
CA PHE A 333 -20.83 -5.06 7.57
C PHE A 333 -20.02 -4.65 8.78
N GLY A 334 -19.47 -5.58 9.54
CA GLY A 334 -18.76 -5.23 10.75
C GLY A 334 -17.73 -6.26 11.19
N ILE A 335 -16.89 -5.84 12.13
CA ILE A 335 -15.93 -6.69 12.81
C ILE A 335 -16.44 -6.98 14.21
N VAL A 336 -16.75 -8.24 14.47
CA VAL A 336 -17.24 -8.73 15.76
C VAL A 336 -16.22 -9.65 16.42
N GLY A 337 -16.40 -9.88 17.70
CA GLY A 337 -15.58 -10.80 18.49
C GLY A 337 -14.89 -10.13 19.66
N GLU A 338 -13.68 -10.55 19.92
CA GLU A 338 -12.81 -10.05 21.00
C GLU A 338 -11.41 -9.71 20.45
N GLU A 339 -10.53 -9.19 21.31
CA GLU A 339 -9.19 -8.75 20.90
C GLU A 339 -8.33 -9.89 20.33
N ALA A 340 -8.45 -11.09 20.89
CA ALA A 340 -7.69 -12.27 20.43
C ALA A 340 -8.32 -12.94 19.19
N ARG A 341 -9.63 -12.70 18.92
CA ARG A 341 -10.35 -13.30 17.79
C ARG A 341 -11.35 -12.33 17.22
N LYS A 342 -10.98 -11.70 16.11
CA LYS A 342 -11.84 -10.82 15.32
C LYS A 342 -12.41 -11.60 14.13
N SER A 343 -13.70 -11.40 13.85
CA SER A 343 -14.37 -12.04 12.71
C SER A 343 -15.09 -10.97 11.88
N PRO A 344 -14.76 -10.82 10.61
CA PRO A 344 -15.58 -10.07 9.68
C PRO A 344 -16.90 -10.80 9.49
N THR A 345 -18.01 -10.09 9.53
CA THR A 345 -19.33 -10.68 9.35
C THR A 345 -20.34 -9.65 8.88
N ILE A 346 -21.44 -10.17 8.34
CA ILE A 346 -22.63 -9.38 8.06
C ILE A 346 -23.71 -9.69 9.10
N ILE A 347 -24.39 -8.66 9.57
CA ILE A 347 -25.49 -8.76 10.53
C ILE A 347 -26.70 -8.02 9.95
N SER A 348 -27.80 -8.70 9.81
CA SER A 348 -29.05 -8.10 9.35
C SER A 348 -30.20 -9.11 9.37
N ASP A 349 -31.42 -8.63 9.47
CA ASP A 349 -32.65 -9.40 9.22
C ASP A 349 -32.71 -9.93 7.78
N VAL A 350 -32.01 -9.28 6.84
CA VAL A 350 -31.83 -9.74 5.46
C VAL A 350 -31.20 -11.13 5.41
N VAL A 351 -30.20 -11.40 6.24
CA VAL A 351 -29.56 -12.72 6.33
C VAL A 351 -30.53 -13.76 6.90
N ASN A 352 -31.27 -13.40 7.94
CA ASN A 352 -32.26 -14.27 8.57
C ASN A 352 -33.38 -14.62 7.61
N LEU A 353 -33.90 -13.64 6.85
CA LEU A 353 -34.94 -13.87 5.88
C LEU A 353 -34.47 -14.75 4.71
N ALA A 354 -33.26 -14.48 4.19
CA ALA A 354 -32.69 -15.30 3.12
C ALA A 354 -32.49 -16.76 3.55
N SER A 355 -32.13 -17.00 4.82
CA SER A 355 -32.07 -18.34 5.39
C SER A 355 -33.44 -19.00 5.49
N LYS A 356 -34.47 -18.29 5.98
CA LYS A 356 -35.85 -18.82 6.01
C LYS A 356 -36.44 -19.08 4.61
N MET A 357 -36.04 -18.29 3.63
CA MET A 357 -36.38 -18.53 2.22
C MET A 357 -35.80 -19.86 1.73
N GLU A 358 -34.64 -20.29 2.25
CA GLU A 358 -34.07 -21.60 1.92
C GLU A 358 -35.02 -22.75 2.30
N ASP A 359 -35.65 -22.68 3.46
CA ASP A 359 -36.65 -23.70 3.89
C ASP A 359 -37.82 -23.75 2.95
N ILE A 360 -38.35 -22.60 2.49
CA ILE A 360 -39.40 -22.54 1.51
C ILE A 360 -38.97 -23.11 0.16
N ASN A 361 -37.77 -22.75 -0.27
CA ASN A 361 -37.17 -23.28 -1.49
C ASN A 361 -37.07 -24.82 -1.46
N LYS A 362 -36.75 -25.36 -0.27
CA LYS A 362 -36.71 -26.82 -0.01
C LYS A 362 -38.10 -27.42 -0.08
N MET A 363 -39.10 -26.81 0.57
CA MET A 363 -40.47 -27.26 0.60
C MET A 363 -41.08 -27.27 -0.81
N MET A 364 -40.91 -26.20 -1.56
CA MET A 364 -41.43 -26.05 -2.92
C MET A 364 -40.67 -26.87 -3.97
N GLY A 365 -39.52 -27.40 -3.62
CA GLY A 365 -38.67 -28.14 -4.56
C GLY A 365 -38.14 -27.30 -5.73
N THR A 366 -38.07 -25.97 -5.55
CA THR A 366 -37.51 -25.01 -6.50
C THR A 366 -35.98 -24.97 -6.39
N LYS A 367 -35.27 -24.38 -7.36
CA LYS A 367 -33.81 -24.29 -7.35
C LYS A 367 -33.34 -22.89 -6.98
N VAL A 368 -33.93 -21.85 -7.53
CA VAL A 368 -33.53 -20.45 -7.29
C VAL A 368 -34.75 -19.60 -7.01
N ILE A 369 -34.83 -19.07 -5.79
CA ILE A 369 -35.88 -18.12 -5.41
C ILE A 369 -35.27 -16.79 -4.97
N PHE A 370 -36.09 -15.75 -5.13
CA PHE A 370 -35.71 -14.40 -4.71
C PHE A 370 -36.92 -13.61 -4.23
N SER A 371 -36.67 -12.60 -3.38
CA SER A 371 -37.68 -11.76 -2.77
C SER A 371 -38.17 -10.65 -3.71
N LYS A 372 -39.32 -10.07 -3.37
CA LYS A 372 -39.83 -8.84 -4.02
C LYS A 372 -38.87 -7.67 -3.88
N ASP A 373 -38.17 -7.55 -2.73
CA ASP A 373 -37.20 -6.50 -2.52
C ASP A 373 -36.05 -6.60 -3.51
N SER A 374 -35.54 -7.82 -3.76
CA SER A 374 -34.55 -8.07 -4.81
C SER A 374 -35.11 -7.71 -6.20
N LEU A 375 -36.38 -8.10 -6.50
CA LEU A 375 -36.98 -7.81 -7.79
C LEU A 375 -37.11 -6.31 -8.06
N ASN A 376 -37.50 -5.53 -7.05
CA ASN A 376 -37.73 -4.10 -7.16
C ASN A 376 -36.44 -3.32 -7.49
N GLU A 377 -35.28 -3.84 -7.14
CA GLU A 377 -33.98 -3.19 -7.39
C GLU A 377 -33.32 -3.64 -8.70
N ILE A 378 -33.88 -4.63 -9.37
CA ILE A 378 -33.36 -5.06 -10.67
C ILE A 378 -33.69 -3.99 -11.72
N PRO A 379 -32.65 -3.50 -12.43
CA PRO A 379 -32.87 -2.51 -13.49
C PRO A 379 -33.84 -3.04 -14.57
N THR A 380 -34.75 -2.20 -15.05
CA THR A 380 -35.78 -2.57 -16.06
C THR A 380 -35.20 -3.08 -17.38
N LYS A 381 -33.95 -2.72 -17.67
CA LYS A 381 -33.20 -3.24 -18.83
C LYS A 381 -32.78 -4.71 -18.68
N TYR A 382 -32.73 -5.23 -17.45
CA TYR A 382 -32.39 -6.63 -17.19
C TYR A 382 -33.62 -7.48 -17.25
N GLN A 383 -33.86 -8.13 -18.37
CA GLN A 383 -35.03 -8.99 -18.59
C GLN A 383 -34.66 -10.45 -18.34
N PHE A 384 -35.48 -11.14 -17.55
CA PHE A 384 -35.35 -12.56 -17.27
C PHE A 384 -36.72 -13.18 -16.93
N ALA A 385 -36.82 -14.48 -17.10
CA ALA A 385 -38.08 -15.19 -16.84
C ALA A 385 -38.18 -15.58 -15.36
N TYR A 386 -39.31 -15.25 -14.74
CA TYR A 386 -39.62 -15.60 -13.35
C TYR A 386 -41.15 -15.76 -13.17
N ARG A 387 -41.54 -16.41 -12.07
CA ARG A 387 -42.96 -16.52 -11.64
C ARG A 387 -43.07 -16.29 -10.13
N TYR A 388 -44.23 -15.79 -9.70
CA TYR A 388 -44.61 -15.67 -8.30
C TYR A 388 -44.92 -17.04 -7.71
N ILE A 389 -44.35 -17.36 -6.54
CA ILE A 389 -44.48 -18.68 -5.89
C ILE A 389 -45.15 -18.61 -4.50
N GLY A 390 -45.58 -17.46 -4.04
CA GLY A 390 -46.16 -17.26 -2.71
C GLY A 390 -45.47 -16.15 -1.92
N SER A 391 -45.79 -16.08 -0.65
CA SER A 391 -45.24 -15.05 0.26
C SER A 391 -44.80 -15.68 1.56
N ILE A 392 -43.82 -15.02 2.21
CA ILE A 392 -43.34 -15.37 3.52
C ILE A 392 -43.61 -14.23 4.51
N SER A 393 -44.11 -14.55 5.68
CA SER A 393 -44.20 -13.66 6.83
C SER A 393 -43.16 -14.08 7.87
N VAL A 394 -42.39 -13.12 8.37
CA VAL A 394 -41.44 -13.34 9.43
C VAL A 394 -41.90 -12.53 10.64
N GLU A 395 -41.75 -13.06 11.83
CA GLU A 395 -42.10 -12.36 13.07
C GLU A 395 -41.42 -10.96 13.08
N ASN A 396 -42.25 -9.93 13.34
CA ASN A 396 -41.85 -8.52 13.37
C ASN A 396 -41.37 -7.92 12.04
N ALA A 397 -41.60 -8.58 10.87
CA ALA A 397 -41.27 -8.04 9.56
C ALA A 397 -42.49 -8.04 8.62
N GLU A 398 -42.45 -7.19 7.62
CA GLU A 398 -43.50 -7.17 6.59
C GLU A 398 -43.49 -8.47 5.76
N THR A 399 -44.71 -8.92 5.34
CA THR A 399 -44.82 -10.06 4.44
C THR A 399 -44.18 -9.72 3.09
N THR A 400 -43.21 -10.52 2.67
CA THR A 400 -42.59 -10.34 1.35
C THR A 400 -42.98 -11.43 0.36
N SER A 401 -43.19 -11.05 -0.89
CA SER A 401 -43.47 -11.97 -1.98
C SER A 401 -42.22 -12.65 -2.48
N LEU A 402 -42.34 -13.91 -2.84
CA LEU A 402 -41.28 -14.76 -3.35
C LEU A 402 -41.51 -15.12 -4.82
N PHE A 403 -40.42 -15.15 -5.56
CA PHE A 403 -40.42 -15.47 -6.98
C PHE A 403 -39.39 -16.55 -7.27
N GLU A 404 -39.70 -17.43 -8.22
CA GLU A 404 -38.77 -18.41 -8.75
C GLU A 404 -38.15 -17.89 -10.05
N SER A 405 -36.83 -18.01 -10.20
CA SER A 405 -36.15 -17.77 -11.48
C SER A 405 -36.32 -18.96 -12.41
N LEU A 406 -36.86 -18.72 -13.60
CA LEU A 406 -37.03 -19.76 -14.62
C LEU A 406 -35.82 -19.90 -15.56
N GLU A 407 -34.82 -19.02 -15.43
CA GLU A 407 -33.60 -19.03 -16.27
C GLU A 407 -32.69 -20.23 -16.06
N ILE A 408 -32.88 -20.93 -14.95
CA ILE A 408 -32.13 -22.16 -14.60
C ILE A 408 -32.56 -23.37 -15.42
N TYR A 409 -33.76 -23.34 -15.99
CA TYR A 409 -34.30 -24.48 -16.71
C TYR A 409 -33.85 -24.50 -18.20
N PRO A 410 -33.74 -25.69 -18.82
CA PRO A 410 -33.51 -25.80 -20.25
C PRO A 410 -34.56 -25.04 -21.05
N LYS A 411 -34.19 -24.44 -22.16
CA LYS A 411 -35.04 -23.55 -22.97
C LYS A 411 -36.44 -24.10 -23.18
N LYS A 412 -36.58 -25.39 -23.61
CA LYS A 412 -37.89 -26.04 -23.87
C LYS A 412 -38.79 -26.07 -22.62
N LYS A 413 -38.24 -26.35 -21.44
CA LYS A 413 -39.00 -26.35 -20.18
C LYS A 413 -39.31 -24.92 -19.75
N ARG A 414 -38.36 -24.03 -19.82
CA ARG A 414 -38.52 -22.62 -19.49
C ARG A 414 -39.65 -21.98 -20.31
N ASP A 415 -39.63 -22.15 -21.63
CA ASP A 415 -40.63 -21.55 -22.51
C ASP A 415 -42.04 -22.05 -22.17
N LYS A 416 -42.20 -23.33 -21.80
CA LYS A 416 -43.48 -23.88 -21.30
C LYS A 416 -43.89 -23.24 -19.97
N LEU A 417 -42.96 -23.12 -19.01
CA LEU A 417 -43.27 -22.52 -17.71
C LEU A 417 -43.62 -21.02 -17.85
N VAL A 418 -42.97 -20.30 -18.75
CA VAL A 418 -43.30 -18.91 -19.06
C VAL A 418 -44.71 -18.80 -19.66
N HIS A 419 -45.06 -19.71 -20.58
CA HIS A 419 -46.40 -19.73 -21.17
C HIS A 419 -47.48 -20.03 -20.11
N LEU A 420 -47.21 -20.89 -19.16
CA LEU A 420 -48.13 -21.30 -18.10
C LEU A 420 -48.01 -20.42 -16.82
N LYS A 421 -47.22 -19.37 -16.87
CA LYS A 421 -46.98 -18.49 -15.70
C LYS A 421 -48.31 -17.95 -15.11
N SER A 422 -49.20 -17.44 -15.96
CA SER A 422 -50.49 -16.87 -15.51
C SER A 422 -51.33 -17.90 -14.78
N ASN A 423 -51.43 -19.13 -15.32
CA ASN A 423 -52.18 -20.21 -14.70
C ASN A 423 -51.57 -20.62 -13.34
N PHE A 424 -50.24 -20.71 -13.26
CA PHE A 424 -49.56 -21.03 -12.00
C PHE A 424 -49.82 -19.95 -10.94
N GLU A 425 -49.62 -18.67 -11.29
CA GLU A 425 -49.80 -17.55 -10.38
C GLU A 425 -51.25 -17.34 -9.96
N GLU A 426 -52.23 -17.64 -10.83
CA GLU A 426 -53.65 -17.70 -10.49
C GLU A 426 -53.94 -18.84 -9.51
N GLY A 427 -53.35 -20.02 -9.73
CA GLY A 427 -53.46 -21.13 -8.79
C GLY A 427 -52.95 -20.77 -7.40
N VAL A 428 -51.78 -20.04 -7.29
CA VAL A 428 -51.25 -19.56 -6.02
C VAL A 428 -52.18 -18.55 -5.35
N ARG A 429 -52.78 -17.62 -6.12
CA ARG A 429 -53.77 -16.68 -5.57
C ARG A 429 -54.99 -17.39 -5.03
N ASN A 430 -55.63 -18.27 -5.84
CA ASN A 430 -56.77 -19.05 -5.41
C ASN A 430 -56.50 -19.90 -4.16
N PHE A 431 -55.29 -20.46 -4.06
CA PHE A 431 -54.87 -21.20 -2.86
C PHE A 431 -54.83 -20.32 -1.60
N ASN A 432 -54.26 -19.11 -1.74
CA ASN A 432 -54.18 -18.13 -0.64
C ASN A 432 -55.58 -17.57 -0.25
N GLU A 433 -56.52 -17.52 -1.19
CA GLU A 433 -57.91 -17.13 -0.99
C GLU A 433 -58.82 -18.30 -0.52
N HIS A 434 -58.21 -19.45 -0.22
CA HIS A 434 -58.90 -20.69 0.22
C HIS A 434 -59.84 -21.32 -0.85
N GLU A 435 -59.72 -20.90 -2.11
CA GLU A 435 -60.46 -21.45 -3.25
C GLU A 435 -59.73 -22.70 -3.80
N TYR A 436 -59.66 -23.76 -2.99
CA TYR A 436 -58.80 -24.93 -3.24
C TYR A 436 -59.14 -25.72 -4.50
N GLU A 437 -60.45 -25.82 -4.88
CA GLU A 437 -60.85 -26.49 -6.14
C GLU A 437 -60.33 -25.72 -7.38
N LYS A 438 -60.42 -24.40 -7.37
CA LYS A 438 -59.87 -23.59 -8.45
C LYS A 438 -58.35 -23.70 -8.50
N ALA A 439 -57.70 -23.62 -7.35
CA ALA A 439 -56.26 -23.77 -7.23
C ALA A 439 -55.79 -25.14 -7.80
N LYS A 440 -56.46 -26.23 -7.39
CA LYS A 440 -56.17 -27.58 -7.86
C LYS A 440 -56.29 -27.69 -9.38
N THR A 441 -57.35 -27.08 -9.96
CA THR A 441 -57.56 -27.07 -11.42
C THR A 441 -56.42 -26.34 -12.14
N CYS A 442 -56.01 -25.17 -11.66
CA CYS A 442 -54.87 -24.40 -12.21
C CYS A 442 -53.56 -25.23 -12.18
N PHE A 443 -53.22 -25.82 -11.05
CA PHE A 443 -51.97 -26.60 -10.93
C PHE A 443 -52.03 -27.90 -11.74
N LYS A 444 -53.17 -28.58 -11.81
CA LYS A 444 -53.37 -29.74 -12.68
C LYS A 444 -53.11 -29.38 -14.14
N GLN A 445 -53.54 -28.21 -14.59
CA GLN A 445 -53.29 -27.75 -15.94
C GLN A 445 -51.80 -27.54 -16.18
N VAL A 446 -51.07 -26.90 -15.24
CA VAL A 446 -49.61 -26.75 -15.36
C VAL A 446 -48.92 -28.11 -15.44
N LEU A 447 -49.27 -29.04 -14.56
CA LEU A 447 -48.67 -30.38 -14.49
C LEU A 447 -48.97 -31.24 -15.74
N SER A 448 -50.10 -30.98 -16.45
CA SER A 448 -50.39 -31.68 -17.72
C SER A 448 -49.41 -31.33 -18.84
N TYR A 449 -48.80 -30.17 -18.81
CA TYR A 449 -47.77 -29.72 -19.77
C TYR A 449 -46.33 -29.89 -19.28
N VAL A 450 -46.11 -29.76 -17.95
CA VAL A 450 -44.80 -29.85 -17.27
C VAL A 450 -44.96 -30.74 -16.04
N SER A 451 -45.00 -32.07 -16.25
CA SER A 451 -45.27 -33.06 -15.21
C SER A 451 -44.20 -33.10 -14.09
N ASP A 452 -43.00 -32.56 -14.35
CA ASP A 452 -41.90 -32.47 -13.41
C ASP A 452 -41.77 -31.09 -12.72
N ASP A 453 -42.84 -30.26 -12.77
CA ASP A 453 -42.87 -28.98 -12.07
C ASP A 453 -43.20 -29.18 -10.58
N LYS A 454 -42.15 -29.22 -9.76
CA LYS A 454 -42.27 -29.55 -8.34
C LYS A 454 -43.14 -28.56 -7.56
N ALA A 455 -43.02 -27.26 -7.83
CA ALA A 455 -43.85 -26.27 -7.14
C ALA A 455 -45.32 -26.44 -7.41
N SER A 456 -45.72 -26.70 -8.67
CA SER A 456 -47.10 -27.03 -9.00
C SER A 456 -47.58 -28.32 -8.31
N TYR A 457 -46.73 -29.33 -8.21
CA TYR A 457 -47.03 -30.60 -7.54
C TYR A 457 -47.27 -30.40 -6.03
N VAL A 458 -46.45 -29.61 -5.37
CA VAL A 458 -46.59 -29.29 -3.94
C VAL A 458 -47.93 -28.59 -3.69
N TYR A 459 -48.21 -27.53 -4.45
CA TYR A 459 -49.49 -26.80 -4.31
C TYR A 459 -50.72 -27.65 -4.64
N TYR A 460 -50.60 -28.49 -5.68
CA TYR A 460 -51.67 -29.40 -6.05
C TYR A 460 -52.03 -30.36 -4.90
N ASN A 461 -51.00 -30.99 -4.29
CA ASN A 461 -51.21 -31.91 -3.16
C ASN A 461 -51.79 -31.18 -1.94
N HIS A 462 -51.22 -30.03 -1.59
CA HIS A 462 -51.77 -29.23 -0.48
C HIS A 462 -53.24 -28.79 -0.73
N ALA A 463 -53.64 -28.47 -1.97
CA ALA A 463 -55.01 -28.17 -2.28
C ALA A 463 -55.93 -29.40 -2.14
N CYS A 464 -55.44 -30.60 -2.55
CA CYS A 464 -56.19 -31.85 -2.34
C CYS A 464 -56.33 -32.15 -0.84
N ASP A 465 -55.26 -32.06 -0.05
CA ASP A 465 -55.29 -32.30 1.40
C ASP A 465 -56.28 -31.36 2.13
N ARG A 466 -56.35 -30.07 1.69
CA ARG A 466 -57.28 -29.10 2.25
C ARG A 466 -58.73 -29.39 1.88
N LEU A 467 -58.97 -29.97 0.71
CA LEU A 467 -60.31 -30.35 0.28
C LEU A 467 -60.81 -31.65 0.96
N GLU A 468 -59.90 -32.56 1.31
CA GLU A 468 -60.26 -33.79 2.04
C GLU A 468 -60.49 -33.56 3.54
N ASN A 469 -59.89 -32.49 4.10
CA ASN A 469 -59.96 -32.15 5.53
C ASN A 469 -61.04 -31.06 5.84
N ASN A 470 -61.71 -30.51 4.84
CA ASN A 470 -62.84 -29.62 4.97
C ASN A 470 -64.17 -30.35 4.59
#